data_9a126a77cf3a39f525182ec9d58f2e77
#
_entry.id   9a126a77cf3a39f525182ec9d58f2e77
#
_cell.length_a   1.000
_cell.length_b   1.000
_cell.length_c   1.000
_cell.angle_alpha   90.00
_cell.angle_beta   90.00
_cell.angle_gamma   90.00
#
_symmetry.space_group_name_H-M   'P 1'
#
loop_
_entity.id
_entity.type
_entity.pdbx_description
1 polymer ?
#
loop_
_entity_poly.entity_id
_entity_poly.type
_entity_poly.pdbx_seq_one_letter_code
_entity_poly.pdbx_strand_id
1 'polypeptide(L)'
;MRVGVHTSIAGALENAARRAHEIGCDTFQIFSANPRGWHTKDPSPQDCEKFREAGTRYKLRPLAIHANYLINLASGDPIIRSRSIHAFRQELQRATVLGADYVVIHPGSAKNGDRSTSAAAFVSSLVEAARGLDLGRVMVLVENTAGQGNVLGSGFEELADILRGLNSVIAAGVCVDTAHLLAAGYPIHTRQGLHETLRQLDAAVGLTNVRLIHANDSKAAIGSRVDRHQHIGKGHIGADGFREILRHPKLRDIPFICETPIDRPGDDRRNLRMMRKLARARSDASDCGGAMQQKISKTKPRTPLESTKACENGTKRSQLRSQ
;
A
#
# COMPACT_ATOMS: atom_id res chain seq x y z
N MET A 1 15.43 -0.33 5.72
CA MET A 1 14.23 -0.40 4.84
C MET A 1 14.50 -1.40 3.72
N ARG A 2 13.61 -2.36 3.51
CA ARG A 2 13.64 -3.32 2.40
C ARG A 2 12.61 -2.92 1.37
N VAL A 3 13.02 -2.87 0.09
CA VAL A 3 12.14 -2.45 -1.02
C VAL A 3 12.20 -3.45 -2.16
N GLY A 4 11.08 -3.67 -2.81
CA GLY A 4 10.94 -4.58 -3.93
C GLY A 4 9.81 -4.21 -4.88
N VAL A 5 9.57 -5.10 -5.83
CA VAL A 5 8.52 -4.97 -6.83
C VAL A 5 7.81 -6.31 -7.03
N HIS A 6 6.62 -6.26 -7.61
CA HIS A 6 5.94 -7.44 -8.12
C HIS A 6 6.59 -7.88 -9.44
N THR A 7 7.18 -9.08 -9.48
CA THR A 7 7.88 -9.58 -10.67
C THR A 7 7.12 -10.70 -11.38
N SER A 8 7.28 -10.74 -12.71
CA SER A 8 6.67 -11.78 -13.54
C SER A 8 7.41 -13.12 -13.41
N ILE A 9 6.67 -14.21 -13.35
CA ILE A 9 7.16 -15.60 -13.42
C ILE A 9 7.30 -16.14 -14.84
N ALA A 10 7.10 -15.31 -15.87
CA ALA A 10 7.15 -15.75 -17.27
C ALA A 10 8.50 -16.38 -17.64
N GLY A 11 8.42 -17.50 -18.38
CA GLY A 11 9.57 -18.31 -18.82
C GLY A 11 9.90 -19.42 -17.83
N ALA A 12 10.41 -19.09 -16.64
CA ALA A 12 10.69 -20.02 -15.55
C ALA A 12 10.58 -19.32 -14.22
N LEU A 13 10.25 -20.04 -13.15
CA LEU A 13 10.03 -19.46 -11.81
C LEU A 13 11.26 -18.72 -11.28
N GLU A 14 12.43 -19.31 -11.38
CA GLU A 14 13.69 -18.68 -10.94
C GLU A 14 13.99 -17.35 -11.64
N ASN A 15 13.42 -17.12 -12.83
CA ASN A 15 13.55 -15.85 -13.53
C ASN A 15 12.91 -14.68 -12.75
N ALA A 16 11.88 -14.94 -11.95
CA ALA A 16 11.29 -13.88 -11.11
C ALA A 16 12.29 -13.37 -10.08
N ALA A 17 13.00 -14.27 -9.39
CA ALA A 17 14.04 -13.88 -8.43
C ALA A 17 15.22 -13.19 -9.14
N ARG A 18 15.64 -13.67 -10.31
CA ARG A 18 16.69 -13.04 -11.11
C ARG A 18 16.28 -11.61 -11.53
N ARG A 19 15.06 -11.42 -12.05
CA ARG A 19 14.52 -10.09 -12.41
C ARG A 19 14.50 -9.14 -11.20
N ALA A 20 14.03 -9.63 -10.04
CA ALA A 20 14.03 -8.84 -8.81
C ALA A 20 15.46 -8.39 -8.44
N HIS A 21 16.43 -9.29 -8.51
CA HIS A 21 17.84 -8.97 -8.28
C HIS A 21 18.37 -7.94 -9.26
N GLU A 22 18.16 -8.12 -10.57
CA GLU A 22 18.61 -7.20 -11.64
C GLU A 22 17.99 -5.80 -11.50
N ILE A 23 16.75 -5.69 -11.00
CA ILE A 23 16.09 -4.41 -10.67
C ILE A 23 16.76 -3.78 -9.45
N GLY A 24 17.32 -4.59 -8.54
CA GLY A 24 17.96 -4.18 -7.30
C GLY A 24 17.03 -4.28 -6.10
N CYS A 25 16.12 -5.25 -6.07
CA CYS A 25 15.21 -5.50 -4.96
C CYS A 25 15.92 -6.12 -3.74
N ASP A 26 15.37 -5.87 -2.55
CA ASP A 26 15.70 -6.53 -1.29
C ASP A 26 14.65 -7.61 -0.93
N THR A 27 13.44 -7.45 -1.43
CA THR A 27 12.25 -8.30 -1.28
C THR A 27 11.52 -8.33 -2.62
N PHE A 28 10.58 -9.25 -2.82
CA PHE A 28 9.77 -9.27 -4.05
C PHE A 28 8.46 -10.01 -3.85
N GLN A 29 7.54 -9.79 -4.79
CA GLN A 29 6.26 -10.46 -4.87
C GLN A 29 6.07 -11.07 -6.25
N ILE A 30 5.32 -12.14 -6.31
CA ILE A 30 4.93 -12.84 -7.54
C ILE A 30 3.46 -13.25 -7.47
N PHE A 31 2.84 -13.50 -8.63
CA PHE A 31 1.77 -14.46 -8.71
C PHE A 31 2.38 -15.85 -8.81
N SER A 32 1.84 -16.83 -8.08
CA SER A 32 2.35 -18.21 -8.13
C SER A 32 1.96 -18.94 -9.40
N ALA A 33 0.97 -18.39 -10.13
CA ALA A 33 0.40 -18.91 -11.37
C ALA A 33 -0.24 -17.80 -12.20
N ASN A 34 -0.96 -18.13 -13.29
CA ASN A 34 -1.70 -17.12 -14.07
C ASN A 34 -2.81 -16.49 -13.20
N PRO A 35 -2.75 -15.18 -12.90
CA PRO A 35 -3.71 -14.53 -11.98
C PRO A 35 -5.12 -14.32 -12.57
N ARG A 36 -5.34 -14.71 -13.82
CA ARG A 36 -6.62 -14.58 -14.53
C ARG A 36 -7.22 -15.91 -14.93
N GLY A 37 -6.68 -17.02 -14.41
CA GLY A 37 -7.16 -18.39 -14.70
C GLY A 37 -7.49 -19.16 -13.44
N TRP A 38 -8.53 -20.00 -13.50
CA TRP A 38 -8.88 -20.92 -12.41
C TRP A 38 -8.01 -22.19 -12.40
N HIS A 39 -7.56 -22.60 -13.58
CA HIS A 39 -6.72 -23.79 -13.75
C HIS A 39 -5.26 -23.39 -13.81
N THR A 40 -4.49 -23.95 -12.94
CA THR A 40 -3.04 -23.70 -12.86
C THR A 40 -2.31 -25.03 -12.79
N LYS A 41 -1.19 -25.10 -13.52
CA LYS A 41 -0.28 -26.25 -13.38
C LYS A 41 0.64 -25.95 -12.19
N ASP A 42 0.75 -26.92 -11.29
CA ASP A 42 1.70 -26.82 -10.21
C ASP A 42 3.13 -26.89 -10.75
N PRO A 43 4.08 -26.13 -10.17
CA PRO A 43 5.47 -26.18 -10.54
C PRO A 43 6.06 -27.55 -10.16
N SER A 44 7.03 -28.02 -10.96
CA SER A 44 7.76 -29.24 -10.63
C SER A 44 8.59 -29.06 -9.35
N PRO A 45 8.89 -30.15 -8.60
CA PRO A 45 9.81 -30.05 -7.46
C PRO A 45 11.15 -29.41 -7.80
N GLN A 46 11.68 -29.71 -8.98
CA GLN A 46 12.94 -29.14 -9.48
C GLN A 46 12.84 -27.62 -9.72
N ASP A 47 11.72 -27.12 -10.29
CA ASP A 47 11.50 -25.70 -10.49
C ASP A 47 11.38 -24.96 -9.15
N CYS A 48 10.70 -25.59 -8.17
CA CYS A 48 10.60 -25.06 -6.82
C CYS A 48 11.97 -24.93 -6.14
N GLU A 49 12.83 -25.94 -6.30
CA GLU A 49 14.19 -25.94 -5.75
C GLU A 49 15.03 -24.83 -6.35
N LYS A 50 15.11 -24.75 -7.69
CA LYS A 50 15.81 -23.67 -8.41
C LYS A 50 15.34 -22.29 -7.99
N PHE A 51 14.03 -22.12 -7.81
CA PHE A 51 13.46 -20.84 -7.37
C PHE A 51 13.92 -20.48 -5.96
N ARG A 52 13.87 -21.40 -5.00
CA ARG A 52 14.34 -21.18 -3.61
C ARG A 52 15.84 -20.88 -3.56
N GLU A 53 16.64 -21.62 -4.35
CA GLU A 53 18.08 -21.38 -4.47
C GLU A 53 18.37 -19.97 -5.02
N ALA A 54 17.64 -19.54 -6.07
CA ALA A 54 17.79 -18.21 -6.62
C ALA A 54 17.44 -17.13 -5.59
N GLY A 55 16.32 -17.28 -4.85
CA GLY A 55 15.94 -16.37 -3.77
C GLY A 55 17.01 -16.28 -2.68
N THR A 56 17.61 -17.39 -2.29
CA THR A 56 18.72 -17.46 -1.32
C THR A 56 19.97 -16.81 -1.85
N ARG A 57 20.39 -17.16 -3.07
CA ARG A 57 21.58 -16.61 -3.75
C ARG A 57 21.52 -15.09 -3.83
N TYR A 58 20.38 -14.54 -4.18
CA TYR A 58 20.16 -13.09 -4.33
C TYR A 58 19.75 -12.39 -3.03
N LYS A 59 19.62 -13.13 -1.92
CA LYS A 59 19.22 -12.60 -0.56
C LYS A 59 17.90 -11.84 -0.60
N LEU A 60 16.93 -12.33 -1.35
CA LEU A 60 15.64 -11.71 -1.55
C LEU A 60 14.62 -12.20 -0.50
N ARG A 61 14.38 -11.41 0.55
CA ARG A 61 13.45 -11.74 1.64
C ARG A 61 12.79 -10.50 2.25
N PRO A 62 11.51 -10.57 2.68
CA PRO A 62 10.59 -11.70 2.49
C PRO A 62 10.16 -11.90 1.03
N LEU A 63 9.72 -13.12 0.70
CA LEU A 63 8.98 -13.43 -0.52
C LEU A 63 7.49 -13.38 -0.22
N ALA A 64 6.74 -12.57 -0.98
CA ALA A 64 5.29 -12.56 -0.98
C ALA A 64 4.72 -13.22 -2.25
N ILE A 65 3.61 -13.94 -2.10
CA ILE A 65 2.78 -14.41 -3.21
C ILE A 65 1.45 -13.68 -3.10
N HIS A 66 1.05 -12.98 -4.18
CA HIS A 66 -0.28 -12.39 -4.26
C HIS A 66 -1.27 -13.41 -4.80
N ALA A 67 -2.43 -13.55 -4.15
CA ALA A 67 -3.47 -14.46 -4.59
C ALA A 67 -4.08 -14.01 -5.93
N ASN A 68 -4.61 -14.96 -6.68
CA ASN A 68 -5.25 -14.77 -7.96
C ASN A 68 -6.45 -13.79 -7.86
N TYR A 69 -6.62 -12.90 -8.84
CA TYR A 69 -7.71 -11.91 -8.90
C TYR A 69 -9.14 -12.49 -8.96
N LEU A 70 -9.28 -13.75 -9.39
CA LEU A 70 -10.59 -14.41 -9.49
C LEU A 70 -11.11 -14.89 -8.13
N ILE A 71 -10.23 -15.00 -7.13
CA ILE A 71 -10.58 -15.52 -5.80
C ILE A 71 -11.44 -14.50 -5.08
N ASN A 72 -12.66 -14.91 -4.71
CA ASN A 72 -13.56 -14.14 -3.86
C ASN A 72 -14.14 -15.07 -2.77
N LEU A 73 -13.38 -15.21 -1.67
CA LEU A 73 -13.78 -16.06 -0.52
C LEU A 73 -15.01 -15.50 0.22
N ALA A 74 -15.32 -14.22 0.04
CA ALA A 74 -16.49 -13.54 0.62
C ALA A 74 -17.76 -13.72 -0.23
N SER A 75 -17.69 -14.42 -1.36
CA SER A 75 -18.81 -14.52 -2.30
C SER A 75 -20.04 -15.17 -1.67
N GLY A 76 -21.20 -14.52 -1.82
CA GLY A 76 -22.51 -15.12 -1.50
C GLY A 76 -22.93 -16.23 -2.49
N ASP A 77 -22.34 -16.25 -3.69
CA ASP A 77 -22.54 -17.31 -4.67
C ASP A 77 -21.76 -18.58 -4.26
N PRO A 78 -22.44 -19.70 -3.98
CA PRO A 78 -21.77 -20.91 -3.48
C PRO A 78 -20.81 -21.53 -4.49
N ILE A 79 -21.05 -21.37 -5.79
CA ILE A 79 -20.18 -21.92 -6.85
C ILE A 79 -18.88 -21.11 -6.91
N ILE A 80 -18.98 -19.77 -6.91
CA ILE A 80 -17.81 -18.88 -6.90
C ILE A 80 -17.01 -19.08 -5.63
N ARG A 81 -17.67 -19.18 -4.46
CA ARG A 81 -17.03 -19.40 -3.17
C ARG A 81 -16.29 -20.73 -3.12
N SER A 82 -16.93 -21.83 -3.53
CA SER A 82 -16.30 -23.17 -3.56
C SER A 82 -15.06 -23.18 -4.48
N ARG A 83 -15.16 -22.60 -5.68
CA ARG A 83 -14.00 -22.45 -6.58
C ARG A 83 -12.89 -21.61 -5.96
N SER A 84 -13.25 -20.54 -5.25
CA SER A 84 -12.30 -19.66 -4.58
C SER A 84 -11.58 -20.37 -3.44
N ILE A 85 -12.28 -21.18 -2.64
CA ILE A 85 -11.70 -22.01 -1.58
C ILE A 85 -10.66 -22.97 -2.18
N HIS A 86 -11.04 -23.69 -3.23
CA HIS A 86 -10.13 -24.63 -3.91
C HIS A 86 -8.90 -23.92 -4.47
N ALA A 87 -9.09 -22.81 -5.19
CA ALA A 87 -7.99 -22.04 -5.77
C ALA A 87 -7.07 -21.46 -4.69
N PHE A 88 -7.63 -20.92 -3.59
CA PHE A 88 -6.81 -20.37 -2.51
C PHE A 88 -6.04 -21.47 -1.76
N ARG A 89 -6.63 -22.66 -1.59
CA ARG A 89 -5.90 -23.82 -1.07
C ARG A 89 -4.66 -24.15 -1.92
N GLN A 90 -4.80 -24.13 -3.25
CA GLN A 90 -3.66 -24.32 -4.17
C GLN A 90 -2.63 -23.21 -4.04
N GLU A 91 -3.03 -21.94 -3.84
CA GLU A 91 -2.10 -20.83 -3.57
C GLU A 91 -1.28 -21.08 -2.30
N LEU A 92 -1.94 -21.53 -1.21
CA LEU A 92 -1.27 -21.85 0.05
C LEU A 92 -0.25 -23.00 -0.13
N GLN A 93 -0.63 -24.08 -0.84
CA GLN A 93 0.25 -25.19 -1.14
C GLN A 93 1.46 -24.75 -1.96
N ARG A 94 1.26 -23.96 -3.03
CA ARG A 94 2.36 -23.40 -3.83
C ARG A 94 3.25 -22.48 -3.00
N ALA A 95 2.66 -21.65 -2.13
CA ALA A 95 3.43 -20.77 -1.26
C ALA A 95 4.37 -21.57 -0.34
N THR A 96 3.88 -22.67 0.21
CA THR A 96 4.68 -23.55 1.07
C THR A 96 5.85 -24.17 0.31
N VAL A 97 5.61 -24.78 -0.86
CA VAL A 97 6.67 -25.43 -1.63
C VAL A 97 7.67 -24.45 -2.25
N LEU A 98 7.23 -23.24 -2.58
CA LEU A 98 8.09 -22.14 -3.04
C LEU A 98 8.86 -21.47 -1.91
N GLY A 99 8.53 -21.79 -0.66
CA GLY A 99 9.17 -21.22 0.53
C GLY A 99 8.86 -19.73 0.72
N ALA A 100 7.63 -19.30 0.40
CA ALA A 100 7.18 -17.94 0.64
C ALA A 100 7.11 -17.62 2.15
N ASP A 101 7.18 -16.35 2.47
CA ASP A 101 6.95 -15.84 3.82
C ASP A 101 5.49 -15.39 3.97
N TYR A 102 4.91 -14.83 2.88
CA TYR A 102 3.56 -14.28 2.89
C TYR A 102 2.72 -14.74 1.70
N VAL A 103 1.42 -14.91 1.94
CA VAL A 103 0.38 -14.96 0.89
C VAL A 103 -0.54 -13.77 1.12
N VAL A 104 -0.57 -12.83 0.19
CA VAL A 104 -1.43 -11.64 0.22
C VAL A 104 -2.74 -11.93 -0.48
N ILE A 105 -3.84 -11.55 0.13
CA ILE A 105 -5.18 -11.73 -0.43
C ILE A 105 -6.08 -10.53 -0.11
N HIS A 106 -6.85 -10.07 -1.10
CA HIS A 106 -7.97 -9.16 -0.86
C HIS A 106 -9.12 -9.92 -0.19
N PRO A 107 -9.85 -9.33 0.76
CA PRO A 107 -10.95 -10.00 1.43
C PRO A 107 -12.14 -10.29 0.51
N GLY A 108 -12.12 -9.77 -0.72
CA GLY A 108 -13.14 -10.00 -1.73
C GLY A 108 -14.30 -9.02 -1.66
N SER A 109 -15.41 -9.37 -2.33
CA SER A 109 -16.57 -8.49 -2.49
C SER A 109 -17.85 -9.17 -2.05
N ALA A 110 -18.64 -8.47 -1.26
CA ALA A 110 -20.00 -8.87 -0.89
C ALA A 110 -20.99 -8.71 -2.06
N LYS A 111 -20.61 -8.03 -3.15
CA LYS A 111 -21.50 -7.67 -4.26
C LYS A 111 -22.80 -7.04 -3.74
N ASN A 112 -23.93 -7.74 -3.86
CA ASN A 112 -25.24 -7.28 -3.39
C ASN A 112 -25.59 -7.79 -1.98
N GLY A 113 -24.67 -8.50 -1.32
CA GLY A 113 -24.86 -9.07 0.00
C GLY A 113 -24.54 -8.12 1.14
N ASP A 114 -24.85 -8.55 2.35
CA ASP A 114 -24.46 -7.86 3.57
C ASP A 114 -22.96 -8.01 3.82
N ARG A 115 -22.29 -6.91 4.23
CA ARG A 115 -20.84 -6.87 4.43
C ARG A 115 -20.38 -7.75 5.60
N SER A 116 -21.13 -7.73 6.71
CA SER A 116 -20.75 -8.48 7.92
C SER A 116 -20.84 -10.00 7.67
N THR A 117 -21.92 -10.44 7.03
CA THR A 117 -22.10 -11.85 6.60
C THR A 117 -21.00 -12.25 5.61
N SER A 118 -20.63 -11.36 4.68
CA SER A 118 -19.58 -11.64 3.70
C SER A 118 -18.18 -11.68 4.32
N ALA A 119 -17.92 -10.86 5.33
CA ALA A 119 -16.67 -10.90 6.10
C ALA A 119 -16.55 -12.21 6.88
N ALA A 120 -17.63 -12.68 7.52
CA ALA A 120 -17.68 -13.98 8.18
C ALA A 120 -17.50 -15.14 7.17
N ALA A 121 -18.08 -15.02 5.97
CA ALA A 121 -17.90 -16.00 4.89
C ALA A 121 -16.45 -16.02 4.40
N PHE A 122 -15.78 -14.88 4.29
CA PHE A 122 -14.34 -14.81 3.97
C PHE A 122 -13.51 -15.59 4.98
N VAL A 123 -13.71 -15.34 6.28
CA VAL A 123 -12.98 -16.01 7.36
C VAL A 123 -13.21 -17.53 7.30
N SER A 124 -14.46 -17.98 7.25
CA SER A 124 -14.79 -19.41 7.21
C SER A 124 -14.22 -20.10 5.97
N SER A 125 -14.32 -19.46 4.80
CA SER A 125 -13.78 -19.99 3.53
C SER A 125 -12.26 -20.09 3.54
N LEU A 126 -11.57 -19.11 4.15
CA LEU A 126 -10.12 -19.12 4.25
C LEU A 126 -9.64 -20.20 5.21
N VAL A 127 -10.29 -20.36 6.36
CA VAL A 127 -10.04 -21.44 7.32
C VAL A 127 -10.27 -22.81 6.66
N GLU A 128 -11.33 -22.96 5.88
CA GLU A 128 -11.60 -24.18 5.11
C GLU A 128 -10.49 -24.47 4.08
N ALA A 129 -10.04 -23.46 3.35
CA ALA A 129 -8.95 -23.61 2.38
C ALA A 129 -7.64 -24.06 3.05
N ALA A 130 -7.35 -23.58 4.27
CA ALA A 130 -6.16 -23.92 5.03
C ALA A 130 -6.24 -25.25 5.78
N ARG A 131 -7.44 -25.82 5.93
CA ARG A 131 -7.68 -27.01 6.77
C ARG A 131 -6.77 -28.17 6.39
N GLY A 132 -6.03 -28.69 7.38
CA GLY A 132 -5.14 -29.84 7.20
C GLY A 132 -3.89 -29.57 6.39
N LEU A 133 -3.57 -28.30 6.05
CA LEU A 133 -2.29 -27.92 5.46
C LEU A 133 -1.30 -27.58 6.56
N ASP A 134 -0.07 -28.07 6.42
CA ASP A 134 1.07 -27.50 7.15
C ASP A 134 1.61 -26.30 6.35
N LEU A 135 1.35 -25.11 6.84
CA LEU A 135 1.78 -23.88 6.21
C LEU A 135 3.22 -23.49 6.60
N GLY A 136 3.83 -24.22 7.57
CA GLY A 136 5.18 -23.90 8.06
C GLY A 136 5.26 -22.45 8.51
N ARG A 137 6.11 -21.65 7.83
CA ARG A 137 6.29 -20.22 8.13
C ARG A 137 5.39 -19.27 7.34
N VAL A 138 4.58 -19.79 6.42
CA VAL A 138 3.71 -18.96 5.56
C VAL A 138 2.65 -18.28 6.42
N MET A 139 2.60 -16.97 6.35
CA MET A 139 1.56 -16.15 6.97
C MET A 139 0.63 -15.59 5.90
N VAL A 140 -0.68 -15.63 6.14
CA VAL A 140 -1.67 -15.00 5.26
C VAL A 140 -1.79 -13.52 5.62
N LEU A 141 -1.67 -12.64 4.63
CA LEU A 141 -1.85 -11.20 4.82
C LEU A 141 -3.14 -10.75 4.12
N VAL A 142 -4.07 -10.25 4.92
CA VAL A 142 -5.29 -9.62 4.39
C VAL A 142 -4.94 -8.19 3.97
N GLU A 143 -5.20 -7.86 2.72
CA GLU A 143 -4.89 -6.54 2.19
C GLU A 143 -6.08 -5.59 2.32
N ASN A 144 -5.82 -4.34 2.75
CA ASN A 144 -6.83 -3.29 2.70
C ASN A 144 -7.17 -2.95 1.24
N THR A 145 -8.37 -2.45 1.00
CA THR A 145 -8.89 -2.16 -0.34
C THR A 145 -9.33 -0.70 -0.48
N ALA A 146 -9.43 -0.24 -1.72
CA ALA A 146 -9.93 1.10 -2.04
C ALA A 146 -11.44 1.30 -1.71
N GLY A 147 -12.18 0.22 -1.45
CA GLY A 147 -13.62 0.27 -1.19
C GLY A 147 -14.47 0.47 -2.45
N GLN A 148 -13.96 0.09 -3.61
CA GLN A 148 -14.69 0.17 -4.89
C GLN A 148 -15.89 -0.80 -4.90
N GLY A 149 -17.08 -0.28 -5.19
CA GLY A 149 -18.31 -1.07 -5.10
C GLY A 149 -18.55 -1.57 -3.69
N ASN A 150 -18.80 -2.87 -3.49
CA ASN A 150 -19.01 -3.50 -2.19
C ASN A 150 -17.83 -4.44 -1.81
N VAL A 151 -16.59 -4.02 -2.14
CA VAL A 151 -15.36 -4.74 -1.75
C VAL A 151 -15.11 -4.53 -0.27
N LEU A 152 -14.78 -5.62 0.45
CA LEU A 152 -14.46 -5.61 1.88
C LEU A 152 -13.04 -5.07 2.14
N GLY A 153 -12.74 -4.71 3.39
CA GLY A 153 -11.39 -4.35 3.84
C GLY A 153 -11.00 -2.89 3.60
N SER A 154 -11.96 -2.00 3.30
CA SER A 154 -11.66 -0.56 3.18
C SER A 154 -11.62 0.17 4.52
N GLY A 155 -12.18 -0.39 5.58
CA GLY A 155 -12.16 0.14 6.94
C GLY A 155 -11.29 -0.71 7.87
N PHE A 156 -10.63 -0.09 8.84
CA PHE A 156 -9.72 -0.79 9.76
C PHE A 156 -10.46 -1.70 10.74
N GLU A 157 -11.66 -1.36 11.16
CA GLU A 157 -12.50 -2.19 12.02
C GLU A 157 -12.86 -3.51 11.33
N GLU A 158 -13.24 -3.45 10.05
CA GLU A 158 -13.56 -4.64 9.26
C GLU A 158 -12.32 -5.54 9.08
N LEU A 159 -11.14 -4.95 8.82
CA LEU A 159 -9.88 -5.69 8.78
C LEU A 159 -9.54 -6.33 10.13
N ALA A 160 -9.80 -5.61 11.24
CA ALA A 160 -9.57 -6.12 12.58
C ALA A 160 -10.49 -7.30 12.91
N ASP A 161 -11.77 -7.22 12.52
CA ASP A 161 -12.74 -8.31 12.70
C ASP A 161 -12.33 -9.56 11.92
N ILE A 162 -11.94 -9.40 10.66
CA ILE A 162 -11.42 -10.46 9.82
C ILE A 162 -10.17 -11.08 10.46
N LEU A 163 -9.22 -10.26 10.88
CA LEU A 163 -7.96 -10.73 11.46
C LEU A 163 -8.19 -11.50 12.77
N ARG A 164 -9.10 -11.02 13.63
CA ARG A 164 -9.49 -11.74 14.86
C ARG A 164 -10.05 -13.12 14.57
N GLY A 165 -10.91 -13.22 13.55
CA GLY A 165 -11.48 -14.51 13.13
C GLY A 165 -10.42 -15.49 12.59
N LEU A 166 -9.37 -15.00 11.92
CA LEU A 166 -8.30 -15.81 11.36
C LEU A 166 -7.26 -16.23 12.40
N ASN A 167 -6.81 -15.33 13.27
CA ASN A 167 -5.70 -15.57 14.22
C ASN A 167 -6.00 -16.66 15.25
N SER A 168 -7.24 -17.07 15.41
CA SER A 168 -7.59 -18.24 16.23
C SER A 168 -7.24 -19.59 15.58
N VAL A 169 -6.94 -19.61 14.27
CA VAL A 169 -6.78 -20.84 13.47
C VAL A 169 -5.48 -20.86 12.67
N ILE A 170 -5.06 -19.75 12.10
CA ILE A 170 -3.88 -19.65 11.22
C ILE A 170 -3.06 -18.40 11.56
N ALA A 171 -1.77 -18.42 11.21
CA ALA A 171 -0.95 -17.22 11.27
C ALA A 171 -1.44 -16.20 10.22
N ALA A 172 -1.97 -15.07 10.68
CA ALA A 172 -2.47 -14.02 9.81
C ALA A 172 -1.95 -12.64 10.23
N GLY A 173 -1.89 -11.72 9.26
CA GLY A 173 -1.51 -10.33 9.44
C GLY A 173 -2.17 -9.45 8.37
N VAL A 174 -1.66 -8.25 8.20
CA VAL A 174 -2.20 -7.27 7.25
C VAL A 174 -1.11 -6.83 6.28
N CYS A 175 -1.48 -6.73 5.01
CA CYS A 175 -0.79 -5.97 4.00
C CYS A 175 -1.47 -4.61 3.84
N VAL A 176 -0.71 -3.52 3.87
CA VAL A 176 -1.25 -2.17 3.72
C VAL A 176 -0.86 -1.62 2.35
N ASP A 177 -1.86 -1.42 1.47
CA ASP A 177 -1.66 -0.71 0.21
C ASP A 177 -1.92 0.79 0.38
N THR A 178 -0.95 1.60 -0.01
CA THR A 178 -0.99 3.06 0.15
C THR A 178 -1.97 3.74 -0.82
N ALA A 179 -2.11 3.25 -2.05
CA ALA A 179 -3.09 3.78 -3.01
C ALA A 179 -4.52 3.47 -2.54
N HIS A 180 -4.73 2.26 -2.01
CA HIS A 180 -6.02 1.86 -1.45
C HIS A 180 -6.40 2.69 -0.22
N LEU A 181 -5.46 2.97 0.69
CA LEU A 181 -5.73 3.86 1.83
C LEU A 181 -6.19 5.24 1.37
N LEU A 182 -5.46 5.86 0.42
CA LEU A 182 -5.85 7.17 -0.08
C LEU A 182 -7.23 7.13 -0.75
N ALA A 183 -7.47 6.14 -1.61
CA ALA A 183 -8.74 5.98 -2.30
C ALA A 183 -9.91 5.69 -1.34
N ALA A 184 -9.67 4.99 -0.23
CA ALA A 184 -10.66 4.76 0.83
C ALA A 184 -10.93 6.01 1.70
N GLY A 185 -10.12 7.08 1.58
CA GLY A 185 -10.35 8.36 2.27
C GLY A 185 -9.34 8.68 3.38
N TYR A 186 -8.33 7.84 3.58
CA TYR A 186 -7.28 8.10 4.58
C TYR A 186 -6.25 9.10 4.03
N PRO A 187 -6.03 10.27 4.69
CA PRO A 187 -5.25 11.38 4.12
C PRO A 187 -3.73 11.20 4.28
N ILE A 188 -3.19 10.05 3.89
CA ILE A 188 -1.77 9.67 4.05
C ILE A 188 -0.79 10.52 3.22
N HIS A 189 -1.29 11.38 2.33
CA HIS A 189 -0.49 12.31 1.52
C HIS A 189 0.05 13.50 2.31
N THR A 190 -0.43 13.69 3.54
CA THR A 190 0.05 14.75 4.45
C THR A 190 0.63 14.13 5.73
N ARG A 191 1.57 14.82 6.37
CA ARG A 191 2.18 14.36 7.62
C ARG A 191 1.15 14.15 8.73
N GLN A 192 0.25 15.12 8.93
CA GLN A 192 -0.79 15.03 9.94
C GLN A 192 -1.78 13.91 9.64
N GLY A 193 -2.20 13.79 8.37
CA GLY A 193 -3.11 12.74 7.93
C GLY A 193 -2.50 11.35 8.07
N LEU A 194 -1.22 11.18 7.74
CA LEU A 194 -0.50 9.92 7.97
C LEU A 194 -0.46 9.55 9.45
N HIS A 195 -0.13 10.53 10.33
CA HIS A 195 -0.10 10.30 11.77
C HIS A 195 -1.46 9.82 12.30
N GLU A 196 -2.53 10.49 11.91
CA GLU A 196 -3.89 10.12 12.32
C GLU A 196 -4.32 8.76 11.75
N THR A 197 -4.01 8.48 10.47
CA THR A 197 -4.28 7.19 9.84
C THR A 197 -3.57 6.05 10.58
N LEU A 198 -2.29 6.23 10.91
CA LEU A 198 -1.54 5.22 11.66
C LEU A 198 -2.03 5.05 13.09
N ARG A 199 -2.53 6.10 13.73
CA ARG A 199 -3.16 6.01 15.06
C ARG A 199 -4.43 5.16 15.00
N GLN A 200 -5.28 5.36 13.99
CA GLN A 200 -6.49 4.57 13.77
C GLN A 200 -6.16 3.11 13.44
N LEU A 201 -5.20 2.88 12.54
CA LEU A 201 -4.75 1.53 12.19
C LEU A 201 -4.17 0.79 13.40
N ASP A 202 -3.36 1.48 14.24
CA ASP A 202 -2.79 0.90 15.45
C ASP A 202 -3.87 0.54 16.48
N ALA A 203 -4.88 1.40 16.65
CA ALA A 203 -5.98 1.16 17.58
C ALA A 203 -6.88 -0.02 17.16
N ALA A 204 -7.18 -0.16 15.87
CA ALA A 204 -8.09 -1.20 15.37
C ALA A 204 -7.37 -2.54 15.14
N VAL A 205 -6.26 -2.51 14.43
CA VAL A 205 -5.55 -3.71 13.92
C VAL A 205 -4.29 -4.00 14.73
N GLY A 206 -3.61 -2.97 15.23
CA GLY A 206 -2.27 -3.05 15.79
C GLY A 206 -1.20 -3.01 14.71
N LEU A 207 -0.26 -2.05 14.77
CA LEU A 207 0.81 -1.92 13.77
C LEU A 207 1.77 -3.11 13.74
N THR A 208 1.84 -3.90 14.81
CA THR A 208 2.62 -5.14 14.84
C THR A 208 2.07 -6.23 13.93
N ASN A 209 0.79 -6.14 13.54
CA ASN A 209 0.16 -7.05 12.59
C ASN A 209 0.38 -6.62 11.13
N VAL A 210 0.89 -5.41 10.87
CA VAL A 210 1.27 -4.98 9.53
C VAL A 210 2.62 -5.59 9.16
N ARG A 211 2.62 -6.49 8.19
CA ARG A 211 3.80 -7.28 7.81
C ARG A 211 4.39 -6.90 6.46
N LEU A 212 3.60 -6.24 5.64
CA LEU A 212 3.96 -5.82 4.28
C LEU A 212 3.27 -4.50 3.95
N ILE A 213 3.92 -3.67 3.16
CA ILE A 213 3.31 -2.47 2.59
C ILE A 213 3.41 -2.55 1.07
N HIS A 214 2.27 -2.52 0.38
CA HIS A 214 2.23 -2.24 -1.04
C HIS A 214 2.39 -0.72 -1.24
N ALA A 215 3.54 -0.34 -1.78
CA ALA A 215 3.90 1.05 -2.00
C ALA A 215 3.48 1.46 -3.40
N ASN A 216 2.27 1.96 -3.52
CA ASN A 216 1.67 2.39 -4.77
C ASN A 216 1.20 3.84 -4.63
N ASP A 217 1.58 4.72 -5.57
CA ASP A 217 0.94 6.03 -5.62
C ASP A 217 -0.44 5.89 -6.26
N SER A 218 -1.36 6.80 -5.96
CA SER A 218 -2.72 6.72 -6.44
C SER A 218 -2.95 7.68 -7.61
N LYS A 219 -3.45 7.16 -8.72
CA LYS A 219 -3.94 7.96 -9.84
C LYS A 219 -5.30 8.62 -9.52
N ALA A 220 -6.02 8.04 -8.58
CA ALA A 220 -7.32 8.50 -8.13
C ALA A 220 -7.19 9.40 -6.88
N ALA A 221 -8.08 10.39 -6.76
CA ALA A 221 -8.09 11.31 -5.63
C ALA A 221 -8.50 10.63 -4.31
N ILE A 222 -8.21 11.29 -3.20
CA ILE A 222 -8.63 10.84 -1.86
C ILE A 222 -10.14 10.63 -1.79
N GLY A 223 -10.57 9.51 -1.20
CA GLY A 223 -11.98 9.18 -1.03
C GLY A 223 -12.72 8.79 -2.30
N SER A 224 -12.02 8.64 -3.42
CA SER A 224 -12.63 8.29 -4.71
C SER A 224 -13.20 6.88 -4.78
N ARG A 225 -12.71 5.98 -3.92
CA ARG A 225 -12.98 4.53 -3.95
C ARG A 225 -12.64 3.87 -5.28
N VAL A 226 -11.61 4.37 -5.96
CA VAL A 226 -11.14 3.84 -7.24
C VAL A 226 -9.73 3.32 -7.10
N ASP A 227 -9.57 2.03 -7.36
CA ASP A 227 -8.28 1.36 -7.36
C ASP A 227 -7.56 1.60 -8.70
N ARG A 228 -6.62 2.54 -8.69
CA ARG A 228 -5.75 2.85 -9.85
C ARG A 228 -4.38 3.30 -9.35
N HIS A 229 -3.40 2.44 -9.55
CA HIS A 229 -2.02 2.71 -9.17
C HIS A 229 -1.34 3.70 -10.12
N GLN A 230 -0.38 4.42 -9.59
CA GLN A 230 0.50 5.36 -10.30
C GLN A 230 1.95 5.14 -9.85
N HIS A 231 2.90 5.60 -10.64
CA HIS A 231 4.32 5.63 -10.29
C HIS A 231 4.58 6.43 -9.03
N ILE A 232 5.53 5.99 -8.22
CA ILE A 232 5.89 6.62 -6.94
C ILE A 232 6.20 8.12 -7.11
N GLY A 233 5.46 8.95 -6.39
CA GLY A 233 5.61 10.40 -6.41
C GLY A 233 4.96 11.09 -7.62
N LYS A 234 4.15 10.38 -8.41
CA LYS A 234 3.48 10.89 -9.62
C LYS A 234 1.96 10.97 -9.48
N GLY A 235 1.40 10.48 -8.41
CA GLY A 235 -0.02 10.46 -8.11
C GLY A 235 -0.42 11.45 -7.01
N HIS A 236 -1.57 11.20 -6.42
CA HIS A 236 -2.18 12.05 -5.40
C HIS A 236 -1.55 11.89 -4.00
N ILE A 237 -0.80 10.81 -3.73
CA ILE A 237 0.04 10.73 -2.53
C ILE A 237 1.26 11.63 -2.71
N GLY A 238 1.87 11.59 -3.89
CA GLY A 238 2.96 12.44 -4.28
C GLY A 238 4.28 12.16 -3.56
N ALA A 239 5.32 12.86 -3.99
CA ALA A 239 6.67 12.66 -3.45
C ALA A 239 6.77 13.02 -1.96
N ASP A 240 6.03 14.03 -1.50
CA ASP A 240 6.07 14.48 -0.11
C ASP A 240 5.37 13.49 0.81
N GLY A 241 4.18 12.97 0.43
CA GLY A 241 3.50 11.92 1.16
C GLY A 241 4.36 10.65 1.27
N PHE A 242 4.97 10.21 0.17
CA PHE A 242 5.89 9.06 0.21
C PHE A 242 7.13 9.31 1.07
N ARG A 243 7.64 10.53 1.13
CA ARG A 243 8.75 10.88 2.02
C ARG A 243 8.38 10.69 3.49
N GLU A 244 7.18 11.12 3.89
CA GLU A 244 6.68 10.92 5.25
C GLU A 244 6.45 9.43 5.54
N ILE A 245 5.84 8.66 4.63
CA ILE A 245 5.60 7.22 4.78
C ILE A 245 6.90 6.45 4.96
N LEU A 246 7.86 6.63 4.03
CA LEU A 246 9.11 5.86 3.98
C LEU A 246 10.07 6.17 5.14
N ARG A 247 9.94 7.35 5.75
CA ARG A 247 10.75 7.79 6.89
C ARG A 247 10.09 7.57 8.23
N HIS A 248 8.81 7.18 8.24
CA HIS A 248 8.08 7.03 9.48
C HIS A 248 8.71 5.92 10.35
N PRO A 249 9.06 6.19 11.63
CA PRO A 249 9.81 5.26 12.46
C PRO A 249 9.10 3.92 12.67
N LYS A 250 7.76 3.91 12.71
CA LYS A 250 6.96 2.68 12.87
C LYS A 250 6.80 1.88 11.56
N LEU A 251 7.12 2.44 10.39
CA LEU A 251 6.94 1.80 9.08
C LEU A 251 8.26 1.38 8.42
N ARG A 252 9.35 2.09 8.65
CA ARG A 252 10.62 1.96 7.91
C ARG A 252 11.24 0.55 7.94
N ASP A 253 10.88 -0.27 8.92
CA ASP A 253 11.41 -1.63 9.07
C ASP A 253 10.50 -2.69 8.43
N ILE A 254 9.26 -2.32 8.07
CA ILE A 254 8.35 -3.14 7.29
C ILE A 254 8.83 -3.17 5.83
N PRO A 255 8.80 -4.33 5.14
CA PRO A 255 9.14 -4.39 3.71
C PRO A 255 8.08 -3.67 2.85
N PHE A 256 8.56 -2.99 1.81
CA PHE A 256 7.73 -2.29 0.83
C PHE A 256 7.85 -2.95 -0.54
N ILE A 257 6.73 -3.19 -1.20
CA ILE A 257 6.67 -3.77 -2.56
C ILE A 257 5.84 -2.85 -3.45
N CYS A 258 6.38 -2.45 -4.61
CA CYS A 258 5.66 -1.70 -5.63
C CYS A 258 4.89 -2.64 -6.56
N GLU A 259 3.64 -2.27 -6.85
CA GLU A 259 2.78 -2.84 -7.88
C GLU A 259 2.37 -1.76 -8.89
N THR A 260 3.28 -0.86 -9.13
CA THR A 260 3.08 0.29 -10.00
C THR A 260 2.96 -0.13 -11.48
N PRO A 261 2.31 0.68 -12.34
CA PRO A 261 2.25 0.40 -13.77
C PRO A 261 3.63 0.20 -14.39
N ILE A 262 3.68 -0.64 -15.44
CA ILE A 262 4.86 -0.80 -16.30
C ILE A 262 4.49 -0.24 -17.67
N ASP A 263 4.57 1.09 -17.81
CA ASP A 263 4.25 1.80 -19.06
C ASP A 263 5.43 1.75 -20.03
N ARG A 264 6.65 1.64 -19.48
CA ARG A 264 7.90 1.62 -20.25
C ARG A 264 8.92 0.67 -19.62
N PRO A 265 9.82 0.08 -20.41
CA PRO A 265 10.93 -0.71 -19.87
C PRO A 265 11.70 0.05 -18.78
N GLY A 266 11.93 -0.59 -17.65
CA GLY A 266 12.68 -0.05 -16.52
C GLY A 266 11.88 0.83 -15.55
N ASP A 267 10.54 0.90 -15.64
CA ASP A 267 9.70 1.62 -14.69
C ASP A 267 9.87 1.09 -13.27
N ASP A 268 9.91 -0.22 -13.08
CA ASP A 268 10.17 -0.83 -11.77
C ASP A 268 11.47 -0.31 -11.13
N ARG A 269 12.55 -0.27 -11.92
CA ARG A 269 13.83 0.26 -11.45
C ARG A 269 13.74 1.76 -11.10
N ARG A 270 12.95 2.54 -11.87
CA ARG A 270 12.72 3.97 -11.59
C ARG A 270 11.95 4.16 -10.30
N ASN A 271 10.87 3.40 -10.08
CA ASN A 271 10.07 3.44 -8.86
C ASN A 271 10.91 3.05 -7.63
N LEU A 272 11.68 1.98 -7.74
CA LEU A 272 12.56 1.54 -6.65
C LEU A 272 13.62 2.58 -6.29
N ARG A 273 14.24 3.23 -7.30
CA ARG A 273 15.19 4.33 -7.09
C ARG A 273 14.51 5.54 -6.44
N MET A 274 13.28 5.85 -6.85
CA MET A 274 12.51 6.95 -6.26
C MET A 274 12.23 6.68 -4.79
N MET A 275 11.76 5.49 -4.41
CA MET A 275 11.56 5.11 -3.01
C MET A 275 12.83 5.29 -2.19
N ARG A 276 13.97 4.75 -2.67
CA ARG A 276 15.26 4.89 -1.97
C ARG A 276 15.71 6.35 -1.86
N LYS A 277 15.46 7.17 -2.87
CA LYS A 277 15.74 8.61 -2.84
C LYS A 277 14.89 9.33 -1.78
N LEU A 278 13.60 9.05 -1.72
CA LEU A 278 12.67 9.68 -0.78
C LEU A 278 12.91 9.23 0.67
N ALA A 279 13.36 7.99 0.87
CA ALA A 279 13.68 7.46 2.20
C ALA A 279 14.94 8.07 2.82
N ARG A 280 15.91 8.54 2.02
CA ARG A 280 17.14 9.16 2.53
C ARG A 280 16.81 10.46 3.26
N ALA A 281 17.40 10.71 4.43
CA ALA A 281 17.37 12.03 5.06
C ALA A 281 17.97 13.05 4.10
N ARG A 282 17.42 14.27 4.04
CA ARG A 282 18.20 15.39 3.50
C ARG A 282 19.46 15.48 4.37
N SER A 283 20.63 15.39 3.79
CA SER A 283 21.82 15.92 4.45
C SER A 283 21.52 17.41 4.65
N ASP A 284 21.43 17.85 5.91
CA ASP A 284 21.29 19.26 6.29
C ASP A 284 22.56 20.01 5.84
N ALA A 285 22.56 20.43 4.59
CA ALA A 285 23.59 21.26 4.01
C ALA A 285 22.89 22.31 3.15
N SER A 286 22.21 23.25 3.81
CA SER A 286 21.93 24.60 3.29
C SER A 286 21.04 25.41 4.25
N ASP A 287 21.32 25.36 5.55
CA ASP A 287 20.92 26.43 6.48
C ASP A 287 22.19 27.06 7.12
N CYS A 288 23.14 27.42 6.27
CA CYS A 288 24.24 28.24 6.67
C CYS A 288 24.12 29.59 5.95
N GLY A 289 23.62 30.59 6.71
CA GLY A 289 24.13 31.92 6.62
C GLY A 289 23.56 32.83 5.55
N GLY A 290 22.39 33.32 5.77
CA GLY A 290 22.01 34.66 5.36
C GLY A 290 22.04 35.62 6.56
N ALA A 291 23.18 35.75 7.23
CA ALA A 291 23.39 36.85 8.15
C ALA A 291 23.44 38.15 7.34
N MET A 292 22.32 38.78 7.17
CA MET A 292 22.17 40.10 6.60
C MET A 292 22.74 41.11 7.60
N GLN A 293 23.98 41.49 7.42
CA GLN A 293 24.57 42.63 8.10
C GLN A 293 23.72 43.85 7.78
N GLN A 294 22.89 44.27 8.74
CA GLN A 294 22.29 45.61 8.75
C GLN A 294 23.41 46.64 8.94
N LYS A 295 23.78 47.32 7.86
CA LYS A 295 24.50 48.58 7.92
C LYS A 295 23.60 49.64 8.53
N ILE A 296 23.87 49.98 9.79
CA ILE A 296 23.30 51.14 10.47
C ILE A 296 23.83 52.38 9.80
N SER A 297 23.02 53.04 8.98
CA SER A 297 23.23 54.38 8.50
C SER A 297 22.63 55.35 9.53
N LYS A 298 23.52 56.10 10.20
CA LYS A 298 23.17 57.24 11.05
C LYS A 298 22.71 58.37 10.17
N THR A 299 21.44 58.77 10.22
CA THR A 299 20.96 60.10 9.79
C THR A 299 20.14 60.73 10.88
N LYS A 300 20.48 62.04 11.13
CA LYS A 300 19.95 62.93 12.18
C LYS A 300 18.47 63.27 12.03
N PRO A 301 17.80 63.70 13.12
CA PRO A 301 16.39 64.04 13.14
C PRO A 301 16.08 65.39 12.52
N ARG A 302 14.98 65.50 11.78
CA ARG A 302 14.34 66.81 11.44
C ARG A 302 12.93 66.78 12.06
N THR A 303 12.67 67.89 12.75
CA THR A 303 11.44 68.31 13.43
C THR A 303 10.25 68.56 12.48
N PRO A 304 9.01 68.65 13.03
CA PRO A 304 7.78 68.54 12.26
C PRO A 304 7.23 69.93 11.84
N LEU A 305 6.41 69.92 10.80
CA LEU A 305 5.54 71.04 10.45
C LEU A 305 4.11 70.54 10.23
N GLU A 306 3.21 71.16 10.97
CA GLU A 306 1.76 71.05 10.93
C GLU A 306 1.17 71.53 9.59
N SER A 307 0.05 70.98 9.18
CA SER A 307 -1.21 71.71 8.85
C SER A 307 -2.23 70.75 8.21
N THR A 308 -3.29 70.49 8.93
CA THR A 308 -4.73 70.83 8.73
C THR A 308 -5.29 70.85 7.30
N LYS A 309 -6.37 70.06 7.10
CA LYS A 309 -7.77 70.32 6.64
C LYS A 309 -8.35 69.07 6.04
N ALA A 310 -9.32 68.52 6.56
CA ALA A 310 -10.77 68.51 6.54
C ALA A 310 -11.43 68.56 5.13
N CYS A 311 -12.31 67.62 4.90
CA CYS A 311 -13.67 67.67 4.36
C CYS A 311 -14.02 66.30 3.75
N GLU A 312 -14.92 65.57 4.31
CA GLU A 312 -16.39 65.50 4.21
C GLU A 312 -16.93 64.79 2.96
N ASN A 313 -17.73 63.79 3.28
CA ASN A 313 -19.01 63.39 2.68
C ASN A 313 -19.10 62.61 1.36
N GLY A 314 -19.88 61.54 1.49
CA GLY A 314 -20.52 60.98 0.33
C GLY A 314 -21.08 59.58 0.51
N THR A 315 -22.11 59.45 1.33
CA THR A 315 -23.09 58.35 1.36
C THR A 315 -23.75 58.15 -0.01
N LYS A 316 -23.95 56.85 -0.43
CA LYS A 316 -25.25 56.39 -1.00
C LYS A 316 -25.36 54.89 -1.07
N ARG A 317 -26.49 54.47 -0.56
CA ARG A 317 -27.19 53.16 -0.63
C ARG A 317 -27.69 52.86 -2.03
N SER A 318 -27.87 51.58 -2.33
CA SER A 318 -29.05 50.89 -2.81
C SER A 318 -28.65 49.49 -3.22
N GLN A 319 -29.12 48.48 -2.60
CA GLN A 319 -30.41 47.76 -2.66
C GLN A 319 -30.65 47.04 -3.99
N LEU A 320 -30.78 45.71 -3.81
CA LEU A 320 -31.86 44.84 -4.24
C LEU A 320 -31.74 44.02 -5.57
N ARG A 321 -31.99 42.70 -5.30
CA ARG A 321 -32.78 41.67 -5.99
C ARG A 321 -32.01 40.76 -6.97
N SER A 322 -31.97 39.53 -6.61
CA SER A 322 -32.80 38.32 -6.85
C SER A 322 -33.03 37.99 -8.33
N GLN A 323 -32.40 36.89 -8.76
CA GLN A 323 -33.09 35.71 -9.28
C GLN A 323 -32.18 34.51 -9.16
#